data_69e7f38829df6a716194d514755dd33e
#
_entry.id   69e7f38829df6a716194d514755dd33e
#
_cell.length_a   1.000
_cell.length_b   1.000
_cell.length_c   1.000
_cell.angle_alpha   90.00
_cell.angle_beta   90.00
_cell.angle_gamma   90.00
#
_symmetry.space_group_name_H-M   'P 1'
#
loop_
_entity.id
_entity.type
_entity.pdbx_description
1 polymer ?
#
loop_
_entity_poly.entity_id
_entity_poly.type
_entity_poly.pdbx_seq_one_letter_code
_entity_poly.pdbx_strand_id
1 'polypeptide(L)'
;IVSLIISGLPFLAIFYFFRLDLSYILFGVVKPSYVIIMGVIVFFDTIWSIPMLAFRAENRPRLFISLSLLNVGITLLCNLLFIIILKMSIGSIFLSNLIASSLLFILVIPYIIKRSKIASLSYTKWKHIISFAFPFIPAGLFAMAMEVADRYILKLLTDLETVGIYNAGYKVGVLMLLLVNAFNMGWQPYFLEKNFNYQSNVYPRINTIVLSVLGFVWITLLFWTDELIKTQFFGITFFGSEFFDSLLIVPWIGLSYFFYGFYLLQTPGIFLKNRPKYAAWTRFFGAVTNIGLCFVLIPKYGEMGAAYATCISFALMALLMYCINRYLIEVKLEVRNLTIIFLLLIFSYIAFI
;
A
#
# COMPACT_ATOMS: atom_id res chain seq x y z
N ILE A 1 18.99 12.33 4.75
CA ILE A 1 19.49 11.23 5.60
C ILE A 1 19.87 11.76 6.98
N VAL A 2 20.74 12.79 7.09
CA VAL A 2 21.10 13.38 8.41
C VAL A 2 19.86 13.82 9.18
N SER A 3 18.89 14.47 8.54
CA SER A 3 17.62 14.85 9.18
C SER A 3 16.82 13.65 9.66
N LEU A 4 16.85 12.52 8.94
CA LEU A 4 16.17 11.30 9.35
C LEU A 4 16.85 10.63 10.55
N ILE A 5 18.16 10.65 10.61
CA ILE A 5 18.89 10.16 11.79
C ILE A 5 18.55 11.02 13.00
N ILE A 6 18.58 12.35 12.85
CA ILE A 6 18.24 13.28 13.92
C ILE A 6 16.79 13.12 14.40
N SER A 7 15.82 12.94 13.49
CA SER A 7 14.42 12.71 13.87
C SER A 7 14.15 11.28 14.35
N GLY A 8 14.91 10.31 13.89
CA GLY A 8 14.76 8.91 14.27
C GLY A 8 15.24 8.60 15.68
N LEU A 9 16.25 9.32 16.20
CA LEU A 9 16.71 9.14 17.58
C LEU A 9 15.65 9.48 18.64
N PRO A 10 14.94 10.63 18.58
CA PRO A 10 13.81 10.90 19.47
C PRO A 10 12.70 9.84 19.34
N PHE A 11 12.44 9.34 18.13
CA PHE A 11 11.47 8.27 17.91
C PHE A 11 11.88 6.98 18.63
N LEU A 12 13.14 6.56 18.52
CA LEU A 12 13.66 5.42 19.28
C LEU A 12 13.56 5.65 20.80
N ALA A 13 13.84 6.87 21.27
CA ALA A 13 13.69 7.22 22.68
C ALA A 13 12.24 7.05 23.15
N ILE A 14 11.25 7.49 22.36
CA ILE A 14 9.83 7.29 22.66
C ILE A 14 9.52 5.78 22.78
N PHE A 15 9.96 4.96 21.84
CA PHE A 15 9.76 3.49 21.92
C PHE A 15 10.41 2.88 23.15
N TYR A 16 11.57 3.37 23.56
CA TYR A 16 12.28 2.89 24.74
C TYR A 16 11.60 3.33 26.05
N PHE A 17 11.20 4.59 26.19
CA PHE A 17 10.58 5.10 27.41
C PHE A 17 9.15 4.56 27.61
N PHE A 18 8.36 4.47 26.56
CA PHE A 18 6.98 3.97 26.60
C PHE A 18 6.85 2.48 26.27
N ARG A 19 7.96 1.71 26.33
CA ARG A 19 7.96 0.29 25.94
C ARG A 19 6.97 -0.59 26.70
N LEU A 20 6.66 -0.27 27.97
CA LEU A 20 5.72 -1.03 28.77
C LEU A 20 4.29 -0.77 28.32
N ASP A 21 3.92 0.50 28.22
CA ASP A 21 2.57 0.92 27.82
C ASP A 21 2.26 0.49 26.39
N LEU A 22 3.20 0.73 25.47
CA LEU A 22 3.08 0.29 24.08
C LEU A 22 2.99 -1.22 23.97
N SER A 23 3.75 -1.97 24.77
CA SER A 23 3.66 -3.43 24.77
C SER A 23 2.27 -3.92 25.20
N TYR A 24 1.71 -3.33 26.24
CA TYR A 24 0.36 -3.69 26.70
C TYR A 24 -0.71 -3.33 25.67
N ILE A 25 -0.63 -2.14 25.08
CA ILE A 25 -1.58 -1.66 24.04
C ILE A 25 -1.52 -2.54 22.78
N LEU A 26 -0.31 -2.90 22.31
CA LEU A 26 -0.14 -3.64 21.06
C LEU A 26 -0.39 -5.14 21.17
N PHE A 27 0.03 -5.74 22.29
CA PHE A 27 0.04 -7.21 22.44
C PHE A 27 -0.93 -7.73 23.51
N GLY A 28 -1.52 -6.85 24.33
CA GLY A 28 -2.32 -7.26 25.49
C GLY A 28 -1.50 -7.88 26.62
N VAL A 29 -0.17 -7.99 26.46
CA VAL A 29 0.80 -8.56 27.41
C VAL A 29 2.07 -7.72 27.47
N VAL A 30 2.73 -7.70 28.63
CA VAL A 30 3.95 -6.91 28.82
C VAL A 30 5.17 -7.65 28.25
N LYS A 31 5.54 -7.34 27.03
CA LYS A 31 6.76 -7.83 26.34
C LYS A 31 7.59 -6.67 25.76
N PRO A 32 8.26 -5.90 26.60
CA PRO A 32 8.92 -4.65 26.22
C PRO A 32 10.03 -4.84 25.20
N SER A 33 10.65 -6.02 25.16
CA SER A 33 11.69 -6.36 24.17
C SER A 33 11.17 -6.29 22.72
N TYR A 34 9.92 -6.71 22.48
CA TYR A 34 9.33 -6.65 21.14
C TYR A 34 9.15 -5.21 20.66
N VAL A 35 8.74 -4.31 21.55
CA VAL A 35 8.57 -2.88 21.24
C VAL A 35 9.91 -2.24 20.89
N ILE A 36 10.97 -2.56 21.64
CA ILE A 36 12.32 -2.06 21.35
C ILE A 36 12.81 -2.55 19.98
N ILE A 37 12.64 -3.85 19.70
CA ILE A 37 13.02 -4.44 18.41
C ILE A 37 12.24 -3.77 17.26
N MET A 38 10.93 -3.57 17.42
CA MET A 38 10.12 -2.85 16.43
C MET A 38 10.62 -1.43 16.19
N GLY A 39 10.96 -0.69 17.24
CA GLY A 39 11.53 0.65 17.13
C GLY A 39 12.83 0.66 16.31
N VAL A 40 13.72 -0.29 16.57
CA VAL A 40 15.00 -0.43 15.85
C VAL A 40 14.77 -0.83 14.39
N ILE A 41 13.83 -1.75 14.10
CA ILE A 41 13.46 -2.12 12.73
C ILE A 41 12.99 -0.87 11.97
N VAL A 42 12.02 -0.14 12.51
CA VAL A 42 11.48 1.07 11.87
C VAL A 42 12.57 2.12 11.64
N PHE A 43 13.51 2.27 12.57
CA PHE A 43 14.65 3.17 12.42
C PHE A 43 15.54 2.76 11.24
N PHE A 44 15.94 1.51 11.14
CA PHE A 44 16.75 1.02 10.01
C PHE A 44 15.98 1.12 8.68
N ASP A 45 14.71 0.73 8.67
CA ASP A 45 13.86 0.78 7.48
C ASP A 45 13.71 2.21 6.94
N THR A 46 13.56 3.18 7.83
CA THR A 46 13.50 4.59 7.45
C THR A 46 14.80 5.06 6.78
N ILE A 47 15.95 4.61 7.26
CA ILE A 47 17.24 5.04 6.72
C ILE A 47 17.53 4.36 5.38
N TRP A 48 17.34 3.04 5.25
CA TRP A 48 17.67 2.35 4.01
C TRP A 48 16.65 2.58 2.90
N SER A 49 15.41 2.97 3.23
CA SER A 49 14.37 3.29 2.23
C SER A 49 14.76 4.45 1.31
N ILE A 50 15.50 5.46 1.82
CA ILE A 50 15.92 6.61 1.00
C ILE A 50 16.87 6.22 -0.14
N PRO A 51 17.95 5.46 0.07
CA PRO A 51 18.74 4.90 -1.03
C PRO A 51 17.92 4.08 -2.03
N MET A 52 16.96 3.30 -1.55
CA MET A 52 16.07 2.53 -2.44
C MET A 52 15.25 3.42 -3.37
N LEU A 53 14.68 4.52 -2.85
CA LEU A 53 14.01 5.52 -3.67
C LEU A 53 14.97 6.21 -4.65
N ALA A 54 16.20 6.49 -4.20
CA ALA A 54 17.22 7.07 -5.07
C ALA A 54 17.61 6.14 -6.23
N PHE A 55 17.75 4.83 -5.99
CA PHE A 55 18.02 3.85 -7.07
C PHE A 55 16.91 3.82 -8.11
N ARG A 56 15.64 3.98 -7.70
CA ARG A 56 14.51 4.11 -8.63
C ARG A 56 14.61 5.40 -9.45
N ALA A 57 14.88 6.54 -8.80
CA ALA A 57 15.02 7.84 -9.46
C ALA A 57 16.25 7.92 -10.38
N GLU A 58 17.30 7.13 -10.12
CA GLU A 58 18.52 7.05 -10.93
C GLU A 58 18.44 6.01 -12.06
N ASN A 59 17.26 5.45 -12.32
CA ASN A 59 17.06 4.39 -13.32
C ASN A 59 17.99 3.18 -13.09
N ARG A 60 18.17 2.77 -11.82
CA ARG A 60 18.93 1.58 -11.42
C ARG A 60 18.02 0.45 -10.89
N PRO A 61 17.09 -0.06 -11.71
CA PRO A 61 16.08 -1.02 -11.26
C PRO A 61 16.69 -2.33 -10.78
N ARG A 62 17.82 -2.77 -11.35
CA ARG A 62 18.50 -4.01 -10.94
C ARG A 62 18.95 -3.96 -9.47
N LEU A 63 19.56 -2.85 -9.03
CA LEU A 63 19.97 -2.68 -7.64
C LEU A 63 18.76 -2.63 -6.71
N PHE A 64 17.72 -1.88 -7.08
CA PHE A 64 16.49 -1.82 -6.33
C PHE A 64 15.86 -3.21 -6.15
N ILE A 65 15.69 -3.96 -7.24
CA ILE A 65 15.08 -5.30 -7.22
C ILE A 65 15.95 -6.28 -6.43
N SER A 66 17.27 -6.31 -6.66
CA SER A 66 18.17 -7.23 -5.95
C SER A 66 18.14 -7.02 -4.44
N LEU A 67 18.19 -5.77 -3.97
CA LEU A 67 18.13 -5.47 -2.53
C LEU A 67 16.74 -5.76 -1.95
N SER A 68 15.66 -5.51 -2.70
CA SER A 68 14.31 -5.86 -2.27
C SER A 68 14.12 -7.37 -2.14
N LEU A 69 14.58 -8.15 -3.13
CA LEU A 69 14.54 -9.60 -3.08
C LEU A 69 15.42 -10.16 -1.96
N LEU A 70 16.58 -9.55 -1.72
CA LEU A 70 17.46 -9.93 -0.63
C LEU A 70 16.77 -9.74 0.73
N ASN A 71 16.08 -8.60 0.93
CA ASN A 71 15.31 -8.36 2.15
C ASN A 71 14.25 -9.43 2.40
N VAL A 72 13.41 -9.68 1.39
CA VAL A 72 12.34 -10.68 1.47
C VAL A 72 12.94 -12.07 1.68
N GLY A 73 13.99 -12.42 0.93
CA GLY A 73 14.66 -13.72 1.02
C GLY A 73 15.25 -13.98 2.41
N ILE A 74 15.95 -13.00 3.00
CA ILE A 74 16.51 -13.11 4.34
C ILE A 74 15.41 -13.25 5.38
N THR A 75 14.38 -12.39 5.31
CA THR A 75 13.24 -12.45 6.23
C THR A 75 12.58 -13.83 6.19
N LEU A 76 12.35 -14.36 4.99
CA LEU A 76 11.73 -15.66 4.80
C LEU A 76 12.60 -16.79 5.31
N LEU A 77 13.89 -16.82 4.95
CA LEU A 77 14.84 -17.83 5.40
C LEU A 77 15.00 -17.82 6.93
N CYS A 78 15.15 -16.64 7.54
CA CYS A 78 15.21 -16.52 8.99
C CYS A 78 13.92 -16.98 9.66
N ASN A 79 12.74 -16.64 9.11
CA ASN A 79 11.46 -17.11 9.64
C ASN A 79 11.36 -18.63 9.57
N LEU A 80 11.70 -19.25 8.44
CA LEU A 80 11.71 -20.71 8.31
C LEU A 80 12.66 -21.36 9.32
N LEU A 81 13.87 -20.81 9.44
CA LEU A 81 14.89 -21.33 10.37
C LEU A 81 14.43 -21.20 11.82
N PHE A 82 13.95 -20.03 12.24
CA PHE A 82 13.60 -19.78 13.63
C PHE A 82 12.30 -20.46 14.05
N ILE A 83 11.27 -20.47 13.19
CA ILE A 83 9.96 -21.03 13.54
C ILE A 83 9.93 -22.53 13.32
N ILE A 84 10.40 -23.02 12.17
CA ILE A 84 10.27 -24.44 11.82
C ILE A 84 11.40 -25.26 12.42
N ILE A 85 12.66 -24.84 12.25
CA ILE A 85 13.82 -25.64 12.67
C ILE A 85 14.09 -25.44 14.17
N LEU A 86 14.18 -24.19 14.63
CA LEU A 86 14.50 -23.88 16.02
C LEU A 86 13.26 -23.82 16.93
N LYS A 87 12.04 -23.95 16.38
CA LYS A 87 10.76 -23.92 17.09
C LYS A 87 10.62 -22.75 18.07
N MET A 88 11.17 -21.60 17.69
CA MET A 88 11.09 -20.38 18.50
C MET A 88 9.67 -19.80 18.47
N SER A 89 9.34 -18.98 19.49
CA SER A 89 8.03 -18.33 19.62
C SER A 89 7.85 -17.21 18.58
N ILE A 90 6.64 -16.62 18.54
CA ILE A 90 6.26 -15.50 17.65
C ILE A 90 7.27 -14.32 17.66
N GLY A 91 8.01 -14.14 18.76
CA GLY A 91 9.08 -13.14 18.85
C GLY A 91 10.18 -13.29 17.82
N SER A 92 10.37 -14.49 17.28
CA SER A 92 11.36 -14.77 16.22
C SER A 92 11.05 -14.03 14.91
N ILE A 93 9.77 -13.71 14.63
CA ILE A 93 9.36 -12.94 13.45
C ILE A 93 9.97 -11.53 13.51
N PHE A 94 9.95 -10.90 14.69
CA PHE A 94 10.60 -9.58 14.88
C PHE A 94 12.12 -9.68 14.72
N LEU A 95 12.73 -10.77 15.22
CA LEU A 95 14.16 -11.00 15.06
C LEU A 95 14.56 -11.18 13.60
N SER A 96 13.78 -11.93 12.83
CA SER A 96 14.00 -12.13 11.38
C SER A 96 13.96 -10.81 10.61
N ASN A 97 12.97 -9.98 10.90
CA ASN A 97 12.86 -8.64 10.31
C ASN A 97 14.03 -7.73 10.74
N LEU A 98 14.42 -7.79 12.01
CA LEU A 98 15.58 -7.01 12.49
C LEU A 98 16.86 -7.37 11.76
N ILE A 99 17.12 -8.68 11.55
CA ILE A 99 18.30 -9.15 10.82
C ILE A 99 18.26 -8.65 9.37
N ALA A 100 17.13 -8.78 8.69
CA ALA A 100 16.97 -8.33 7.31
C ALA A 100 17.16 -6.80 7.18
N SER A 101 16.51 -6.00 8.01
CA SER A 101 16.62 -4.53 8.02
C SER A 101 18.02 -4.06 8.38
N SER A 102 18.68 -4.73 9.36
CA SER A 102 20.06 -4.41 9.74
C SER A 102 21.04 -4.67 8.61
N LEU A 103 20.88 -5.80 7.93
CA LEU A 103 21.75 -6.18 6.82
C LEU A 103 21.59 -5.23 5.64
N LEU A 104 20.37 -4.86 5.28
CA LEU A 104 20.12 -3.86 4.25
C LEU A 104 20.70 -2.50 4.63
N PHE A 105 20.52 -2.07 5.88
CA PHE A 105 21.12 -0.85 6.37
C PHE A 105 22.63 -0.85 6.16
N ILE A 106 23.33 -1.92 6.56
CA ILE A 106 24.79 -2.08 6.37
C ILE A 106 25.16 -2.02 4.87
N LEU A 107 24.43 -2.71 4.01
CA LEU A 107 24.70 -2.73 2.57
C LEU A 107 24.55 -1.37 1.89
N VAL A 108 23.65 -0.52 2.38
CA VAL A 108 23.43 0.81 1.77
C VAL A 108 24.30 1.92 2.40
N ILE A 109 24.98 1.68 3.54
CA ILE A 109 25.87 2.65 4.19
C ILE A 109 26.91 3.22 3.22
N PRO A 110 27.65 2.44 2.40
CA PRO A 110 28.65 3.00 1.49
C PRO A 110 28.05 3.99 0.49
N TYR A 111 26.86 3.69 0.00
CA TYR A 111 26.14 4.60 -0.91
C TYR A 111 25.73 5.89 -0.19
N ILE A 112 25.26 5.79 1.06
CA ILE A 112 24.89 6.93 1.89
C ILE A 112 26.10 7.84 2.14
N ILE A 113 27.22 7.28 2.60
CA ILE A 113 28.45 8.03 2.91
C ILE A 113 28.98 8.75 1.67
N LYS A 114 29.05 8.06 0.54
CA LYS A 114 29.56 8.61 -0.72
C LYS A 114 28.75 9.82 -1.22
N ARG A 115 27.43 9.84 -0.95
CA ARG A 115 26.52 10.88 -1.44
C ARG A 115 26.17 11.95 -0.41
N SER A 116 26.40 11.70 0.86
CA SER A 116 26.10 12.65 1.94
C SER A 116 27.22 13.66 2.11
N LYS A 117 27.01 14.87 1.60
CA LYS A 117 27.88 16.02 1.88
C LYS A 117 27.27 16.82 3.03
N ILE A 118 27.83 16.69 4.25
CA ILE A 118 27.35 17.40 5.45
C ILE A 118 27.42 18.91 5.28
N ALA A 119 28.39 19.42 4.52
CA ALA A 119 28.62 20.85 4.27
C ALA A 119 27.49 21.54 3.45
N SER A 120 26.49 20.82 2.94
CA SER A 120 25.41 21.37 2.11
C SER A 120 24.08 21.52 2.84
N LEU A 121 24.06 21.41 4.17
CA LEU A 121 22.85 21.61 4.97
C LEU A 121 22.48 23.10 4.99
N SER A 122 21.47 23.48 4.20
CA SER A 122 20.87 24.81 4.22
C SER A 122 19.51 24.73 4.91
N TYR A 123 19.28 25.58 5.93
CA TYR A 123 18.00 25.68 6.62
C TYR A 123 16.83 25.95 5.65
N THR A 124 17.06 26.78 4.64
CA THR A 124 16.04 27.11 3.63
C THR A 124 15.62 25.88 2.81
N LYS A 125 16.60 25.06 2.38
CA LYS A 125 16.33 23.81 1.66
C LYS A 125 15.61 22.81 2.55
N TRP A 126 16.04 22.67 3.81
CA TRP A 126 15.42 21.79 4.79
C TRP A 126 13.96 22.18 5.06
N LYS A 127 13.70 23.46 5.29
CA LYS A 127 12.34 24.00 5.47
C LYS A 127 11.44 23.71 4.27
N HIS A 128 11.97 23.89 3.06
CA HIS A 128 11.22 23.59 1.83
C HIS A 128 10.86 22.10 1.71
N ILE A 129 11.83 21.20 1.99
CA ILE A 129 11.60 19.75 1.96
C ILE A 129 10.54 19.34 2.99
N ILE A 130 10.63 19.83 4.21
CA ILE A 130 9.64 19.52 5.26
C ILE A 130 8.26 20.06 4.89
N SER A 131 8.18 21.32 4.44
CA SER A 131 6.91 21.91 4.02
C SER A 131 6.23 21.12 2.91
N PHE A 132 7.01 20.54 1.98
CA PHE A 132 6.50 19.67 0.94
C PHE A 132 6.11 18.28 1.48
N ALA A 133 6.92 17.71 2.38
CA ALA A 133 6.73 16.35 2.89
C ALA A 133 5.62 16.27 3.96
N PHE A 134 5.44 17.32 4.76
CA PHE A 134 4.53 17.32 5.91
C PHE A 134 3.08 16.89 5.57
N PRO A 135 2.46 17.34 4.46
CA PRO A 135 1.10 16.90 4.09
C PRO A 135 0.99 15.41 3.73
N PHE A 136 2.12 14.74 3.43
CA PHE A 136 2.09 13.29 3.17
C PHE A 136 2.00 12.45 4.45
N ILE A 137 2.31 13.02 5.63
CA ILE A 137 2.17 12.30 6.91
C ILE A 137 0.69 11.96 7.16
N PRO A 138 -0.24 12.94 7.25
CA PRO A 138 -1.66 12.61 7.39
C PRO A 138 -2.20 11.81 6.20
N ALA A 139 -1.71 12.05 4.98
CA ALA A 139 -2.11 11.25 3.82
C ALA A 139 -1.75 9.76 3.99
N GLY A 140 -0.60 9.45 4.57
CA GLY A 140 -0.20 8.08 4.91
C GLY A 140 -1.06 7.47 6.00
N LEU A 141 -1.36 8.22 7.06
CA LEU A 141 -2.25 7.77 8.14
C LEU A 141 -3.66 7.46 7.64
N PHE A 142 -4.22 8.31 6.79
CA PHE A 142 -5.55 8.07 6.19
C PHE A 142 -5.53 6.88 5.24
N ALA A 143 -4.46 6.69 4.46
CA ALA A 143 -4.33 5.50 3.63
C ALA A 143 -4.28 4.21 4.47
N MET A 144 -3.51 4.21 5.56
CA MET A 144 -3.44 3.08 6.49
C MET A 144 -4.79 2.83 7.18
N ALA A 145 -5.50 3.90 7.57
CA ALA A 145 -6.83 3.78 8.13
C ALA A 145 -7.79 3.08 7.15
N MET A 146 -7.75 3.43 5.86
CA MET A 146 -8.58 2.77 4.84
C MET A 146 -8.27 1.28 4.67
N GLU A 147 -7.03 0.85 4.90
CA GLU A 147 -6.63 -0.55 4.75
C GLU A 147 -6.91 -1.42 6.00
N VAL A 148 -7.12 -0.80 7.15
CA VAL A 148 -7.21 -1.54 8.43
C VAL A 148 -8.56 -1.33 9.11
N ALA A 149 -9.21 -0.18 8.92
CA ALA A 149 -10.41 0.21 9.64
C ALA A 149 -11.58 -0.76 9.39
N ASP A 150 -11.72 -1.24 8.16
CA ASP A 150 -12.76 -2.21 7.77
C ASP A 150 -12.71 -3.48 8.64
N ARG A 151 -11.52 -4.05 8.85
CA ARG A 151 -11.31 -5.24 9.68
C ARG A 151 -11.57 -4.97 11.15
N TYR A 152 -11.16 -3.80 11.63
CA TYR A 152 -11.36 -3.41 13.01
C TYR A 152 -12.84 -3.19 13.32
N ILE A 153 -13.56 -2.50 12.42
CA ILE A 153 -15.01 -2.25 12.58
C ILE A 153 -15.78 -3.56 12.40
N LEU A 154 -15.36 -4.41 11.46
CA LEU A 154 -15.96 -5.74 11.29
C LEU A 154 -15.86 -6.55 12.59
N LYS A 155 -14.66 -6.57 13.23
CA LYS A 155 -14.46 -7.22 14.53
C LYS A 155 -15.33 -6.64 15.63
N LEU A 156 -15.60 -5.34 15.62
CA LEU A 156 -16.44 -4.67 16.62
C LEU A 156 -17.93 -4.98 16.46
N LEU A 157 -18.38 -5.19 15.22
CA LEU A 157 -19.79 -5.32 14.89
C LEU A 157 -20.23 -6.77 14.61
N THR A 158 -19.26 -7.67 14.41
CA THR A 158 -19.49 -9.11 14.17
C THR A 158 -18.59 -9.94 15.09
N ASP A 159 -18.05 -11.05 14.60
CA ASP A 159 -17.17 -11.97 15.31
C ASP A 159 -15.81 -12.16 14.61
N LEU A 160 -14.91 -12.92 15.24
CA LEU A 160 -13.57 -13.18 14.71
C LEU A 160 -13.60 -14.15 13.52
N GLU A 161 -14.61 -14.98 13.40
CA GLU A 161 -14.77 -15.92 12.28
C GLU A 161 -15.07 -15.14 11.00
N THR A 162 -16.03 -14.23 11.03
CA THR A 162 -16.34 -13.30 9.92
C THR A 162 -15.12 -12.49 9.49
N VAL A 163 -14.31 -11.99 10.44
CA VAL A 163 -13.04 -11.30 10.13
C VAL A 163 -12.04 -12.25 9.45
N GLY A 164 -12.02 -13.53 9.85
CA GLY A 164 -11.18 -14.56 9.23
C GLY A 164 -11.56 -14.79 7.77
N ILE A 165 -12.84 -14.97 7.48
CA ILE A 165 -13.41 -15.13 6.14
C ILE A 165 -13.10 -13.89 5.30
N TYR A 166 -13.38 -12.70 5.81
CA TYR A 166 -13.05 -11.44 5.14
C TYR A 166 -11.57 -11.34 4.77
N ASN A 167 -10.67 -11.65 5.70
CA ASN A 167 -9.22 -11.60 5.45
C ASN A 167 -8.76 -12.60 4.39
N ALA A 168 -9.38 -13.79 4.31
CA ALA A 168 -9.07 -14.78 3.30
C ALA A 168 -9.41 -14.27 1.88
N GLY A 169 -10.62 -13.77 1.66
CA GLY A 169 -11.02 -13.18 0.36
C GLY A 169 -10.24 -11.91 0.04
N TYR A 170 -9.97 -11.08 1.03
CA TYR A 170 -9.16 -9.87 0.86
C TYR A 170 -7.76 -10.17 0.31
N LYS A 171 -7.11 -11.25 0.78
CA LYS A 171 -5.79 -11.68 0.29
C LYS A 171 -5.79 -12.02 -1.19
N VAL A 172 -6.89 -12.55 -1.72
CA VAL A 172 -7.02 -12.81 -3.16
C VAL A 172 -7.25 -11.51 -3.91
N GLY A 173 -8.16 -10.65 -3.44
CA GLY A 173 -8.41 -9.35 -4.07
C GLY A 173 -7.18 -8.43 -4.11
N VAL A 174 -6.29 -8.54 -3.12
CA VAL A 174 -5.01 -7.78 -3.05
C VAL A 174 -4.04 -8.13 -4.20
N LEU A 175 -4.19 -9.24 -4.90
CA LEU A 175 -3.38 -9.53 -6.08
C LEU A 175 -3.46 -8.39 -7.12
N MET A 176 -4.61 -7.72 -7.21
CA MET A 176 -4.79 -6.52 -8.03
C MET A 176 -3.86 -5.37 -7.59
N LEU A 177 -3.67 -5.18 -6.28
CA LEU A 177 -2.77 -4.16 -5.73
C LEU A 177 -1.31 -4.39 -6.15
N LEU A 178 -0.87 -5.65 -6.28
CA LEU A 178 0.49 -5.95 -6.73
C LEU A 178 0.74 -5.37 -8.13
N LEU A 179 -0.24 -5.52 -9.04
CA LEU A 179 -0.16 -4.95 -10.39
C LEU A 179 -0.16 -3.42 -10.38
N VAL A 180 -1.04 -2.83 -9.58
CA VAL A 180 -1.11 -1.37 -9.41
C VAL A 180 0.20 -0.83 -8.87
N ASN A 181 0.80 -1.48 -7.87
CA ASN A 181 2.08 -1.07 -7.30
C ASN A 181 3.24 -1.28 -8.29
N ALA A 182 3.26 -2.40 -9.02
CA ALA A 182 4.27 -2.64 -10.05
C ALA A 182 4.23 -1.55 -11.14
N PHE A 183 3.04 -1.19 -11.62
CA PHE A 183 2.86 -0.06 -12.53
C PHE A 183 3.36 1.26 -11.93
N ASN A 184 2.95 1.58 -10.69
CA ASN A 184 3.31 2.82 -10.03
C ASN A 184 4.82 2.98 -9.80
N MET A 185 5.56 1.87 -9.68
CA MET A 185 7.02 1.90 -9.59
C MET A 185 7.70 2.51 -10.82
N GLY A 186 7.13 2.32 -12.00
CA GLY A 186 7.58 2.95 -13.24
C GLY A 186 6.90 4.28 -13.52
N TRP A 187 5.62 4.40 -13.18
CA TRP A 187 4.81 5.58 -13.45
C TRP A 187 5.31 6.84 -12.74
N GLN A 188 5.62 6.72 -11.44
CA GLN A 188 6.05 7.87 -10.65
C GLN A 188 7.37 8.49 -11.14
N PRO A 189 8.46 7.77 -11.41
CA PRO A 189 9.65 8.35 -12.03
C PRO A 189 9.37 8.96 -13.40
N TYR A 190 8.58 8.29 -14.24
CA TYR A 190 8.27 8.73 -15.60
C TYR A 190 7.64 10.12 -15.64
N PHE A 191 6.59 10.39 -14.85
CA PHE A 191 5.98 11.72 -14.88
C PHE A 191 6.77 12.80 -14.12
N LEU A 192 7.77 12.40 -13.31
CA LEU A 192 8.67 13.34 -12.63
C LEU A 192 9.87 13.73 -13.51
N GLU A 193 10.06 13.12 -14.67
CA GLU A 193 11.10 13.51 -15.62
C GLU A 193 10.85 14.93 -16.15
N LYS A 194 11.95 15.69 -16.38
CA LYS A 194 11.88 17.10 -16.81
C LYS A 194 11.13 17.31 -18.13
N ASN A 195 11.11 16.31 -18.99
CA ASN A 195 10.50 16.36 -20.33
C ASN A 195 9.08 15.80 -20.37
N PHE A 196 8.48 15.47 -19.20
CA PHE A 196 7.12 14.96 -19.18
C PHE A 196 6.13 16.01 -19.69
N ASN A 197 5.47 15.71 -20.79
CA ASN A 197 4.46 16.56 -21.40
C ASN A 197 3.06 15.96 -21.18
N TYR A 198 2.34 16.48 -20.17
CA TYR A 198 0.97 16.06 -19.85
C TYR A 198 -0.09 16.50 -20.87
N GLN A 199 0.25 17.44 -21.78
CA GLN A 199 -0.63 17.89 -22.87
C GLN A 199 -0.51 16.98 -24.11
N SER A 200 0.48 16.10 -24.16
CA SER A 200 0.63 15.13 -25.24
C SER A 200 -0.47 14.05 -25.17
N ASN A 201 -0.75 13.41 -26.30
CA ASN A 201 -1.67 12.28 -26.38
C ASN A 201 -1.16 11.02 -25.66
N VAL A 202 0.07 11.03 -25.15
CA VAL A 202 0.67 9.89 -24.44
C VAL A 202 0.01 9.69 -23.08
N TYR A 203 -0.24 10.76 -22.33
CA TYR A 203 -0.85 10.66 -21.00
C TYR A 203 -2.28 10.05 -21.02
N PRO A 204 -3.22 10.54 -21.86
CA PRO A 204 -4.53 9.92 -21.99
C PRO A 204 -4.46 8.44 -22.39
N ARG A 205 -3.57 8.12 -23.34
CA ARG A 205 -3.37 6.75 -23.82
C ARG A 205 -2.83 5.80 -22.75
N ILE A 206 -1.88 6.26 -21.92
CA ILE A 206 -1.39 5.47 -20.77
C ILE A 206 -2.54 5.18 -19.82
N ASN A 207 -3.38 6.18 -19.50
CA ASN A 207 -4.55 5.99 -18.65
C ASN A 207 -5.47 4.88 -19.20
N THR A 208 -5.80 4.95 -20.49
CA THR A 208 -6.65 3.96 -21.15
C THR A 208 -6.03 2.56 -21.13
N ILE A 209 -4.75 2.42 -21.50
CA ILE A 209 -4.07 1.12 -21.52
C ILE A 209 -4.03 0.49 -20.13
N VAL A 210 -3.60 1.26 -19.12
CA VAL A 210 -3.48 0.73 -17.76
C VAL A 210 -4.84 0.31 -17.20
N LEU A 211 -5.86 1.13 -17.38
CA LEU A 211 -7.20 0.78 -16.93
C LEU A 211 -7.80 -0.40 -17.70
N SER A 212 -7.46 -0.56 -18.98
CA SER A 212 -7.85 -1.75 -19.75
C SER A 212 -7.21 -3.02 -19.21
N VAL A 213 -5.90 -2.96 -18.88
CA VAL A 213 -5.18 -4.10 -18.28
C VAL A 213 -5.74 -4.43 -16.91
N LEU A 214 -5.94 -3.42 -16.04
CA LEU A 214 -6.52 -3.62 -14.73
C LEU A 214 -7.96 -4.16 -14.82
N GLY A 215 -8.75 -3.65 -15.74
CA GLY A 215 -10.11 -4.16 -16.00
C GLY A 215 -10.12 -5.59 -16.49
N PHE A 216 -9.22 -5.97 -17.40
CA PHE A 216 -9.05 -7.34 -17.86
C PHE A 216 -8.69 -8.29 -16.72
N VAL A 217 -7.73 -7.91 -15.87
CA VAL A 217 -7.36 -8.72 -14.70
C VAL A 217 -8.51 -8.82 -13.71
N TRP A 218 -9.27 -7.75 -13.49
CA TRP A 218 -10.45 -7.79 -12.64
C TRP A 218 -11.52 -8.77 -13.18
N ILE A 219 -11.80 -8.74 -14.49
CA ILE A 219 -12.71 -9.69 -15.14
C ILE A 219 -12.19 -11.12 -14.98
N THR A 220 -10.89 -11.33 -15.14
CA THR A 220 -10.27 -12.65 -14.92
C THR A 220 -10.47 -13.11 -13.47
N LEU A 221 -10.21 -12.24 -12.49
CA LEU A 221 -10.47 -12.58 -11.08
C LEU A 221 -11.95 -12.87 -10.84
N LEU A 222 -12.87 -12.12 -11.45
CA LEU A 222 -14.31 -12.31 -11.29
C LEU A 222 -14.75 -13.72 -11.69
N PHE A 223 -14.32 -14.21 -12.85
CA PHE A 223 -14.76 -15.50 -13.38
C PHE A 223 -13.92 -16.70 -12.93
N TRP A 224 -12.64 -16.49 -12.57
CA TRP A 224 -11.71 -17.60 -12.31
C TRP A 224 -11.35 -17.77 -10.82
N THR A 225 -11.80 -16.87 -9.95
CA THR A 225 -11.43 -16.95 -8.51
C THR A 225 -11.97 -18.23 -7.88
N ASP A 226 -13.20 -18.65 -8.23
CA ASP A 226 -13.83 -19.87 -7.71
C ASP A 226 -13.00 -21.11 -8.08
N GLU A 227 -12.64 -21.23 -9.35
CA GLU A 227 -11.80 -22.33 -9.85
C GLU A 227 -10.41 -22.32 -9.22
N LEU A 228 -9.76 -21.15 -9.12
CA LEU A 228 -8.43 -21.00 -8.56
C LEU A 228 -8.36 -21.45 -7.09
N ILE A 229 -9.39 -21.14 -6.31
CA ILE A 229 -9.42 -21.43 -4.88
C ILE A 229 -9.78 -22.88 -4.61
N LYS A 230 -10.71 -23.44 -5.40
CA LYS A 230 -11.16 -24.85 -5.26
C LYS A 230 -10.17 -25.84 -5.88
N THR A 231 -9.28 -25.39 -6.78
CA THR A 231 -8.30 -26.27 -7.43
C THR A 231 -7.30 -26.83 -6.42
N GLN A 232 -7.11 -28.14 -6.48
CA GLN A 232 -6.08 -28.84 -5.71
C GLN A 232 -4.77 -28.88 -6.48
N PHE A 233 -3.73 -28.28 -5.93
CA PHE A 233 -2.36 -28.41 -6.45
C PHE A 233 -1.61 -29.49 -5.66
N PHE A 234 -1.22 -30.56 -6.31
CA PHE A 234 -0.52 -31.71 -5.69
C PHE A 234 -1.24 -32.28 -4.44
N GLY A 235 -2.58 -32.29 -4.46
CA GLY A 235 -3.39 -32.77 -3.33
C GLY A 235 -3.51 -31.79 -2.14
N ILE A 236 -3.00 -30.57 -2.28
CA ILE A 236 -3.09 -29.54 -1.27
C ILE A 236 -4.09 -28.47 -1.76
N THR A 237 -5.11 -28.18 -0.96
CA THR A 237 -5.99 -27.05 -1.15
C THR A 237 -5.38 -25.82 -0.50
N PHE A 238 -5.31 -24.70 -1.23
CA PHE A 238 -4.79 -23.45 -0.65
C PHE A 238 -5.73 -22.82 0.37
N PHE A 239 -7.04 -23.09 0.24
CA PHE A 239 -8.08 -22.61 1.14
C PHE A 239 -8.88 -23.78 1.70
N GLY A 240 -9.14 -23.80 3.00
CA GLY A 240 -10.11 -24.70 3.61
C GLY A 240 -11.53 -24.39 3.12
N SER A 241 -12.39 -25.39 3.09
CA SER A 241 -13.78 -25.23 2.66
C SER A 241 -14.57 -24.18 3.45
N GLU A 242 -14.17 -23.94 4.71
CA GLU A 242 -14.73 -22.92 5.58
C GLU A 242 -14.51 -21.47 5.08
N PHE A 243 -13.58 -21.26 4.15
CA PHE A 243 -13.28 -19.94 3.58
C PHE A 243 -13.91 -19.71 2.21
N PHE A 244 -14.74 -20.63 1.69
CA PHE A 244 -15.33 -20.47 0.35
C PHE A 244 -16.31 -19.28 0.27
N ASP A 245 -16.98 -18.92 1.36
CA ASP A 245 -17.82 -17.72 1.41
C ASP A 245 -17.04 -16.43 1.19
N SER A 246 -15.73 -16.45 1.47
CA SER A 246 -14.84 -15.33 1.21
C SER A 246 -14.69 -14.96 -0.27
N LEU A 247 -15.07 -15.86 -1.19
CA LEU A 247 -15.00 -15.63 -2.64
C LEU A 247 -15.87 -14.47 -3.09
N LEU A 248 -17.01 -14.27 -2.44
CA LEU A 248 -17.97 -13.22 -2.78
C LEU A 248 -17.39 -11.80 -2.61
N ILE A 249 -16.40 -11.63 -1.72
CA ILE A 249 -15.76 -10.31 -1.49
C ILE A 249 -14.65 -10.00 -2.50
N VAL A 250 -14.04 -11.02 -3.12
CA VAL A 250 -12.89 -10.87 -4.03
C VAL A 250 -13.15 -9.87 -5.17
N PRO A 251 -14.30 -9.93 -5.89
CA PRO A 251 -14.59 -8.97 -6.96
C PRO A 251 -14.63 -7.54 -6.48
N TRP A 252 -15.19 -7.29 -5.29
CA TRP A 252 -15.32 -5.94 -4.73
C TRP A 252 -13.99 -5.37 -4.25
N ILE A 253 -13.17 -6.20 -3.61
CA ILE A 253 -11.80 -5.80 -3.22
C ILE A 253 -10.94 -5.57 -4.47
N GLY A 254 -11.02 -6.45 -5.48
CA GLY A 254 -10.34 -6.24 -6.76
C GLY A 254 -10.76 -4.94 -7.44
N LEU A 255 -12.06 -4.64 -7.46
CA LEU A 255 -12.60 -3.38 -8.01
C LEU A 255 -12.13 -2.16 -7.22
N SER A 256 -11.98 -2.27 -5.89
CA SER A 256 -11.40 -1.20 -5.07
C SER A 256 -9.99 -0.85 -5.55
N TYR A 257 -9.17 -1.86 -5.82
CA TYR A 257 -7.81 -1.64 -6.31
C TYR A 257 -7.74 -1.20 -7.78
N PHE A 258 -8.75 -1.52 -8.60
CA PHE A 258 -8.91 -0.88 -9.91
C PHE A 258 -9.09 0.64 -9.76
N PHE A 259 -9.96 1.09 -8.85
CA PHE A 259 -10.12 2.52 -8.56
C PHE A 259 -8.86 3.13 -7.94
N TYR A 260 -8.12 2.40 -7.12
CA TYR A 260 -6.84 2.85 -6.61
C TYR A 260 -5.81 3.04 -7.73
N GLY A 261 -5.79 2.15 -8.71
CA GLY A 261 -4.99 2.33 -9.93
C GLY A 261 -5.35 3.60 -10.67
N PHE A 262 -6.65 3.87 -10.84
CA PHE A 262 -7.12 5.14 -11.43
C PHE A 262 -6.70 6.36 -10.60
N TYR A 263 -6.81 6.28 -9.26
CA TYR A 263 -6.30 7.32 -8.36
C TYR A 263 -4.82 7.62 -8.61
N LEU A 264 -3.97 6.60 -8.69
CA LEU A 264 -2.52 6.79 -8.92
C LEU A 264 -2.20 7.41 -10.27
N LEU A 265 -2.96 7.05 -11.31
CA LEU A 265 -2.86 7.68 -12.63
C LEU A 265 -3.15 9.18 -12.60
N GLN A 266 -3.99 9.63 -11.66
CA GLN A 266 -4.37 11.05 -11.53
C GLN A 266 -3.46 11.85 -10.58
N THR A 267 -2.38 11.26 -10.04
CA THR A 267 -1.47 11.98 -9.11
C THR A 267 -0.48 12.96 -9.75
N PRO A 268 -0.13 12.95 -11.06
CA PRO A 268 0.88 13.84 -11.61
C PRO A 268 0.68 15.32 -11.30
N GLY A 269 -0.57 15.83 -11.34
CA GLY A 269 -0.85 17.24 -11.10
C GLY A 269 -0.41 17.74 -9.74
N ILE A 270 -0.59 16.94 -8.68
CA ILE A 270 -0.19 17.33 -7.33
C ILE A 270 1.32 17.43 -7.16
N PHE A 271 2.09 16.56 -7.84
CA PHE A 271 3.56 16.57 -7.80
C PHE A 271 4.12 17.69 -8.69
N LEU A 272 3.66 17.81 -9.93
CA LEU A 272 4.14 18.81 -10.90
C LEU A 272 3.85 20.26 -10.47
N LYS A 273 2.73 20.47 -9.78
CA LYS A 273 2.32 21.80 -9.27
C LYS A 273 2.70 22.04 -7.79
N ASN A 274 3.48 21.13 -7.16
CA ASN A 274 3.88 21.24 -5.76
C ASN A 274 2.68 21.45 -4.80
N ARG A 275 1.60 20.68 -4.99
CA ARG A 275 0.38 20.77 -4.18
C ARG A 275 0.05 19.49 -3.41
N PRO A 276 0.96 18.94 -2.58
CA PRO A 276 0.79 17.66 -1.90
C PRO A 276 -0.40 17.62 -0.92
N LYS A 277 -0.86 18.76 -0.45
CA LYS A 277 -2.05 18.86 0.43
C LYS A 277 -3.29 18.17 -0.16
N TYR A 278 -3.43 18.16 -1.47
CA TYR A 278 -4.58 17.50 -2.10
C TYR A 278 -4.53 15.97 -1.97
N ALA A 279 -3.35 15.37 -1.88
CA ALA A 279 -3.25 13.94 -1.57
C ALA A 279 -3.76 13.63 -0.15
N ALA A 280 -3.49 14.50 0.82
CA ALA A 280 -4.03 14.36 2.17
C ALA A 280 -5.55 14.49 2.20
N TRP A 281 -6.10 15.49 1.52
CA TRP A 281 -7.55 15.71 1.47
C TRP A 281 -8.30 14.58 0.79
N THR A 282 -7.83 14.09 -0.37
CA THR A 282 -8.49 12.98 -1.06
C THR A 282 -8.51 11.71 -0.22
N ARG A 283 -7.41 11.39 0.46
CA ARG A 283 -7.32 10.24 1.36
C ARG A 283 -8.11 10.43 2.64
N PHE A 284 -8.19 11.64 3.17
CA PHE A 284 -9.06 11.97 4.30
C PHE A 284 -10.53 11.67 3.97
N PHE A 285 -11.04 12.19 2.87
CA PHE A 285 -12.41 11.92 2.45
C PHE A 285 -12.63 10.43 2.16
N GLY A 286 -11.66 9.75 1.55
CA GLY A 286 -11.69 8.30 1.37
C GLY A 286 -11.82 7.57 2.71
N ALA A 287 -10.98 7.90 3.69
CA ALA A 287 -10.98 7.26 5.02
C ALA A 287 -12.28 7.53 5.80
N VAL A 288 -12.75 8.78 5.82
CA VAL A 288 -14.01 9.15 6.49
C VAL A 288 -15.19 8.42 5.85
N THR A 289 -15.23 8.35 4.53
CA THR A 289 -16.28 7.62 3.80
C THR A 289 -16.19 6.12 4.09
N ASN A 290 -15.00 5.53 4.08
CA ASN A 290 -14.81 4.12 4.39
C ASN A 290 -15.31 3.77 5.79
N ILE A 291 -14.84 4.50 6.80
CA ILE A 291 -15.25 4.29 8.19
C ILE A 291 -16.77 4.49 8.34
N GLY A 292 -17.32 5.59 7.81
CA GLY A 292 -18.75 5.87 7.87
C GLY A 292 -19.61 4.80 7.22
N LEU A 293 -19.23 4.36 6.02
CA LEU A 293 -19.95 3.29 5.31
C LEU A 293 -19.78 1.93 6.00
N CYS A 294 -18.63 1.61 6.60
CA CYS A 294 -18.47 0.40 7.40
C CYS A 294 -19.50 0.33 8.54
N PHE A 295 -19.70 1.40 9.31
CA PHE A 295 -20.70 1.42 10.36
C PHE A 295 -22.14 1.28 9.86
N VAL A 296 -22.43 1.68 8.62
CA VAL A 296 -23.79 1.59 8.03
C VAL A 296 -24.01 0.25 7.33
N LEU A 297 -23.02 -0.25 6.60
CA LEU A 297 -23.18 -1.41 5.73
C LEU A 297 -22.86 -2.73 6.41
N ILE A 298 -21.89 -2.78 7.33
CA ILE A 298 -21.51 -4.02 8.02
C ILE A 298 -22.68 -4.61 8.83
N PRO A 299 -23.49 -3.82 9.59
CA PRO A 299 -24.63 -4.38 10.31
C PRO A 299 -25.70 -5.00 9.39
N LYS A 300 -25.74 -4.63 8.10
CA LYS A 300 -26.74 -5.13 7.14
C LYS A 300 -26.23 -6.26 6.27
N TYR A 301 -24.94 -6.23 5.92
CA TYR A 301 -24.35 -7.09 4.90
C TYR A 301 -23.08 -7.82 5.36
N GLY A 302 -22.74 -7.76 6.68
CA GLY A 302 -21.55 -8.43 7.20
C GLY A 302 -20.27 -8.03 6.49
N GLU A 303 -19.46 -9.03 6.15
CA GLU A 303 -18.19 -8.86 5.41
C GLU A 303 -18.36 -8.23 4.03
N MET A 304 -19.48 -8.50 3.34
CA MET A 304 -19.81 -7.84 2.08
C MET A 304 -20.01 -6.33 2.26
N GLY A 305 -20.58 -5.92 3.41
CA GLY A 305 -20.72 -4.51 3.76
C GLY A 305 -19.36 -3.79 3.87
N ALA A 306 -18.36 -4.46 4.44
CA ALA A 306 -16.99 -3.96 4.50
C ALA A 306 -16.38 -3.82 3.09
N ALA A 307 -16.56 -4.82 2.22
CA ALA A 307 -16.06 -4.79 0.85
C ALA A 307 -16.71 -3.67 0.01
N TYR A 308 -18.02 -3.47 0.16
CA TYR A 308 -18.73 -2.36 -0.50
C TYR A 308 -18.23 -1.00 -0.01
N ALA A 309 -18.07 -0.83 1.31
CA ALA A 309 -17.55 0.40 1.90
C ALA A 309 -16.17 0.74 1.34
N THR A 310 -15.30 -0.25 1.23
CA THR A 310 -13.95 -0.10 0.66
C THR A 310 -14.01 0.30 -0.80
N CYS A 311 -14.83 -0.38 -1.63
CA CYS A 311 -14.96 -0.08 -3.05
C CYS A 311 -15.48 1.34 -3.30
N ILE A 312 -16.56 1.74 -2.62
CA ILE A 312 -17.14 3.08 -2.76
C ILE A 312 -16.13 4.16 -2.34
N SER A 313 -15.39 3.92 -1.28
CA SER A 313 -14.40 4.88 -0.76
C SER A 313 -13.22 5.07 -1.69
N PHE A 314 -12.70 4.00 -2.29
CA PHE A 314 -11.64 4.10 -3.30
C PHE A 314 -12.14 4.74 -4.59
N ALA A 315 -13.38 4.48 -5.01
CA ALA A 315 -14.01 5.13 -6.15
C ALA A 315 -14.14 6.65 -5.92
N LEU A 316 -14.63 7.06 -4.74
CA LEU A 316 -14.71 8.47 -4.35
C LEU A 316 -13.33 9.13 -4.34
N MET A 317 -12.34 8.49 -3.73
CA MET A 317 -10.97 8.99 -3.68
C MET A 317 -10.38 9.18 -5.09
N ALA A 318 -10.63 8.24 -5.99
CA ALA A 318 -10.19 8.32 -7.38
C ALA A 318 -10.88 9.45 -8.15
N LEU A 319 -12.18 9.62 -7.96
CA LEU A 319 -12.95 10.71 -8.56
C LEU A 319 -12.47 12.08 -8.08
N LEU A 320 -12.28 12.26 -6.78
CA LEU A 320 -11.77 13.50 -6.21
C LEU A 320 -10.38 13.82 -6.76
N MET A 321 -9.50 12.84 -6.86
CA MET A 321 -8.15 13.04 -7.41
C MET A 321 -8.21 13.39 -8.90
N TYR A 322 -9.09 12.78 -9.67
CA TYR A 322 -9.32 13.14 -11.07
C TYR A 322 -9.76 14.59 -11.22
N CYS A 323 -10.73 15.03 -10.43
CA CYS A 323 -11.21 16.43 -10.44
C CYS A 323 -10.07 17.40 -10.11
N ILE A 324 -9.27 17.10 -9.09
CA ILE A 324 -8.10 17.90 -8.69
C ILE A 324 -7.04 17.93 -9.79
N ASN A 325 -6.72 16.77 -10.35
CA ASN A 325 -5.72 16.67 -11.41
C ASN A 325 -6.14 17.47 -12.66
N ARG A 326 -7.40 17.34 -13.06
CA ARG A 326 -7.98 18.13 -14.16
C ARG A 326 -7.91 19.65 -13.90
N TYR A 327 -8.15 20.06 -12.68
CA TYR A 327 -8.02 21.47 -12.27
C TYR A 327 -6.57 21.97 -12.32
N LEU A 328 -5.61 21.12 -11.91
CA LEU A 328 -4.20 21.52 -11.79
C LEU A 328 -3.44 21.53 -13.13
N ILE A 329 -3.72 20.59 -14.03
CA ILE A 329 -2.96 20.37 -15.26
C ILE A 329 -3.81 20.20 -16.53
N GLU A 330 -5.11 20.47 -16.46
CA GLU A 330 -6.05 20.43 -17.61
C GLU A 330 -5.99 19.11 -18.41
N VAL A 331 -5.91 17.99 -17.72
CA VAL A 331 -5.77 16.69 -18.33
C VAL A 331 -6.95 16.35 -19.22
N LYS A 332 -6.67 15.94 -20.46
CA LYS A 332 -7.65 15.31 -21.35
C LYS A 332 -7.59 13.80 -21.17
N LEU A 333 -8.70 13.15 -20.97
CA LEU A 333 -8.82 11.70 -20.96
C LEU A 333 -9.57 11.23 -22.23
N GLU A 334 -9.29 10.01 -22.64
CA GLU A 334 -10.04 9.35 -23.73
C GLU A 334 -11.40 8.86 -23.19
N VAL A 335 -12.30 9.80 -22.96
CA VAL A 335 -13.60 9.54 -22.31
C VAL A 335 -14.35 8.38 -22.95
N ARG A 336 -14.38 8.30 -24.29
CA ARG A 336 -15.03 7.19 -25.02
C ARG A 336 -14.47 5.84 -24.60
N ASN A 337 -13.15 5.69 -24.58
CA ASN A 337 -12.51 4.42 -24.25
C ASN A 337 -12.71 4.06 -22.77
N LEU A 338 -12.63 5.04 -21.89
CA LEU A 338 -12.93 4.84 -20.47
C LEU A 338 -14.38 4.41 -20.25
N THR A 339 -15.33 5.04 -20.93
CA THR A 339 -16.75 4.64 -20.86
C THR A 339 -16.93 3.18 -21.29
N ILE A 340 -16.27 2.77 -22.37
CA ILE A 340 -16.31 1.37 -22.84
C ILE A 340 -15.76 0.42 -21.76
N ILE A 341 -14.63 0.77 -21.13
CA ILE A 341 -14.04 -0.05 -20.04
C ILE A 341 -15.05 -0.20 -18.90
N PHE A 342 -15.63 0.90 -18.42
CA PHE A 342 -16.61 0.85 -17.33
C PHE A 342 -17.86 0.05 -17.69
N LEU A 343 -18.36 0.19 -18.92
CA LEU A 343 -19.51 -0.60 -19.39
C LEU A 343 -19.18 -2.10 -19.45
N LEU A 344 -17.96 -2.45 -19.90
CA LEU A 344 -17.51 -3.85 -19.91
C LEU A 344 -17.40 -4.42 -18.48
N LEU A 345 -16.90 -3.65 -17.50
CA LEU A 345 -16.86 -4.09 -16.12
C LEU A 345 -18.25 -4.32 -15.55
N ILE A 346 -19.20 -3.41 -15.79
CA ILE A 346 -20.61 -3.55 -15.36
C ILE A 346 -21.24 -4.76 -16.02
N PHE A 347 -21.11 -4.91 -17.34
CA PHE A 347 -21.66 -6.04 -18.08
C PHE A 347 -21.09 -7.37 -17.60
N SER A 348 -19.78 -7.45 -17.39
CA SER A 348 -19.13 -8.65 -16.88
C SER A 348 -19.64 -9.03 -15.48
N TYR A 349 -19.87 -8.03 -14.62
CA TYR A 349 -20.42 -8.28 -13.28
C TYR A 349 -21.88 -8.77 -13.34
N ILE A 350 -22.71 -8.17 -14.21
CA ILE A 350 -24.09 -8.62 -14.41
C ILE A 350 -24.14 -10.04 -15.00
N ALA A 351 -23.21 -10.38 -15.90
CA ALA A 351 -23.13 -11.71 -16.48
C ALA A 351 -22.61 -12.79 -15.49
N PHE A 352 -21.91 -12.36 -14.44
CA PHE A 352 -21.41 -13.24 -13.37
C PHE A 352 -22.50 -13.58 -12.35
N ILE A 353 -23.42 -12.65 -12.04
CA ILE A 353 -24.56 -12.87 -11.11
C ILE A 353 -25.61 -13.74 -11.77
#